data_2f9c3461803bdf47e208ec1c8343ccb1
#
_entry.id   2f9c3461803bdf47e208ec1c8343ccb1
#
_cell.length_a   1.000
_cell.length_b   1.000
_cell.length_c   1.000
_cell.angle_alpha   90.00
_cell.angle_beta   90.00
_cell.angle_gamma   90.00
#
_symmetry.space_group_name_H-M   'P 1'
#
loop_
_entity.id
_entity.type
_entity.pdbx_description
1 polymer ?
#
loop_
_entity_poly.entity_id
_entity_poly.type
_entity_poly.pdbx_seq_one_letter_code
_entity_poly.pdbx_strand_id
1 'polypeptide(L)'
;ILFKILDEEEPSHLLVAFDEKAPTFRHKMYEEYKGKRKPMPAELSEQVPVIRNLLQVMNIRIYAEEGIEADDILGTMAKKAEQEGYLVSIVSGDRDLLQLATDTILVRIPKTSRGKTVVEDYHTAQVIEKYSVTPSQIIDLKGLMGDASDNIPGVPGIGEKTAVKILTMFGTVENAIEHVDEVTPNRAKEALKNHVDMAKMSKDLATIRTNCKLGVVLSECTFEDMFNEKAYQMIQSLDLKSILRRFSEDTGRDKKLEKYFQVIETKKDWLSFVQTIEKKEPVAVKAVFRKDAAVTTSASGQMTLFMTEADGRLLGMAVAFSKEKIAFCKVGDDLSEYDITSEISNLLKTHILVANDLKNQLDFLPDAKPENSYDTNLAAYLLSPVQKKFGEEEIAENYASVLMHPYEQFFGKQPEETAFLEKEDEAVRYFSYCALVNVLAYPNLSKELKKQKMQSLFEQIEMPLLFTLYDMEKVGIL
;
A
#
# COMPACT_ATOMS: atom_id res chain seq x y z
N ILE A 1 -3.16 -5.47 -5.93
CA ILE A 1 -3.51 -5.75 -7.34
C ILE A 1 -4.27 -4.57 -7.91
N LEU A 2 -5.42 -4.16 -7.33
CA LEU A 2 -6.26 -3.06 -7.85
C LEU A 2 -5.44 -1.81 -8.16
N PHE A 3 -4.75 -1.24 -7.18
CA PHE A 3 -3.96 -0.02 -7.40
C PHE A 3 -2.86 -0.16 -8.46
N LYS A 4 -2.20 -1.33 -8.52
CA LYS A 4 -1.21 -1.57 -9.56
C LYS A 4 -1.82 -1.48 -10.96
N ILE A 5 -3.02 -2.00 -11.14
CA ILE A 5 -3.73 -1.96 -12.41
C ILE A 5 -4.22 -0.54 -12.72
N LEU A 6 -4.71 0.18 -11.71
CA LEU A 6 -5.10 1.58 -11.89
C LEU A 6 -3.92 2.47 -12.31
N ASP A 7 -2.73 2.23 -11.74
CA ASP A 7 -1.50 2.93 -12.12
C ASP A 7 -1.03 2.59 -13.55
N GLU A 8 -1.26 1.35 -14.00
CA GLU A 8 -0.85 0.89 -15.33
C GLU A 8 -1.83 1.32 -16.44
N GLU A 9 -3.12 1.37 -16.14
CA GLU A 9 -4.19 1.54 -17.12
C GLU A 9 -4.77 2.96 -17.16
N GLU A 10 -4.65 3.71 -16.05
CA GLU A 10 -5.26 5.04 -15.88
C GLU A 10 -6.71 5.11 -16.41
N PRO A 11 -7.60 4.20 -15.94
CA PRO A 11 -8.91 4.05 -16.54
C PRO A 11 -9.83 5.23 -16.21
N SER A 12 -10.68 5.62 -17.17
CA SER A 12 -11.72 6.64 -16.95
C SER A 12 -12.94 6.11 -16.18
N HIS A 13 -13.18 4.81 -16.24
CA HIS A 13 -14.32 4.13 -15.61
C HIS A 13 -13.86 2.89 -14.88
N LEU A 14 -14.44 2.62 -13.72
CA LEU A 14 -14.13 1.46 -12.89
C LEU A 14 -15.40 0.88 -12.28
N LEU A 15 -15.61 -0.41 -12.47
CA LEU A 15 -16.68 -1.19 -11.85
C LEU A 15 -16.11 -2.42 -11.17
N VAL A 16 -16.49 -2.67 -9.91
CA VAL A 16 -16.17 -3.89 -9.20
C VAL A 16 -17.45 -4.71 -9.02
N ALA A 17 -17.51 -5.88 -9.65
CA ALA A 17 -18.63 -6.80 -9.54
C ALA A 17 -18.44 -7.79 -8.40
N PHE A 18 -19.52 -8.10 -7.68
CA PHE A 18 -19.55 -9.11 -6.63
C PHE A 18 -20.66 -10.12 -6.88
N ASP A 19 -20.41 -11.37 -6.50
CA ASP A 19 -21.45 -12.38 -6.42
C ASP A 19 -22.35 -12.16 -5.20
N GLU A 20 -23.66 -12.42 -5.37
CA GLU A 20 -24.61 -12.54 -4.27
C GLU A 20 -24.85 -13.99 -3.87
N LYS A 21 -25.39 -14.22 -2.67
CA LYS A 21 -25.61 -15.57 -2.15
C LYS A 21 -26.83 -16.29 -2.76
N ALA A 22 -27.63 -15.58 -3.53
CA ALA A 22 -28.85 -16.12 -4.13
C ALA A 22 -28.51 -17.12 -5.25
N PRO A 23 -29.31 -18.19 -5.42
CA PRO A 23 -29.16 -19.13 -6.54
C PRO A 23 -29.33 -18.40 -7.88
N THR A 24 -28.42 -18.69 -8.81
CA THR A 24 -28.45 -18.12 -10.16
C THR A 24 -29.26 -19.01 -11.13
N PHE A 25 -29.44 -18.58 -12.37
CA PHE A 25 -30.10 -19.41 -13.39
C PHE A 25 -29.32 -20.72 -13.63
N ARG A 26 -27.98 -20.75 -13.44
CA ARG A 26 -27.17 -21.94 -13.59
C ARG A 26 -27.53 -23.01 -12.54
N HIS A 27 -27.78 -22.61 -11.29
CA HIS A 27 -28.24 -23.51 -10.25
C HIS A 27 -29.64 -24.08 -10.55
N LYS A 28 -30.50 -23.29 -11.21
CA LYS A 28 -31.82 -23.76 -11.65
C LYS A 28 -31.74 -24.75 -12.82
N MET A 29 -30.73 -24.60 -13.68
CA MET A 29 -30.47 -25.46 -14.82
C MET A 29 -29.81 -26.78 -14.39
N TYR A 30 -28.90 -26.75 -13.44
CA TYR A 30 -28.14 -27.87 -12.95
C TYR A 30 -27.89 -27.72 -11.45
N GLU A 31 -28.57 -28.52 -10.63
CA GLU A 31 -28.54 -28.39 -9.16
C GLU A 31 -27.15 -28.61 -8.56
N GLU A 32 -26.32 -29.44 -9.20
CA GLU A 32 -24.95 -29.70 -8.75
C GLU A 32 -23.92 -28.63 -9.21
N TYR A 33 -24.34 -27.58 -9.92
CA TYR A 33 -23.46 -26.50 -10.35
C TYR A 33 -22.77 -25.88 -9.15
N LYS A 34 -21.43 -25.78 -9.19
CA LYS A 34 -20.56 -25.32 -8.08
C LYS A 34 -20.74 -26.12 -6.76
N GLY A 35 -21.48 -27.21 -6.76
CA GLY A 35 -21.84 -27.99 -5.55
C GLY A 35 -20.65 -28.62 -4.81
N LYS A 36 -19.50 -28.78 -5.48
CA LYS A 36 -18.24 -29.28 -4.88
C LYS A 36 -17.32 -28.17 -4.35
N ARG A 37 -17.68 -26.93 -4.53
CA ARG A 37 -16.89 -25.81 -4.00
C ARG A 37 -16.96 -25.81 -2.46
N LYS A 38 -15.80 -25.72 -1.82
CA LYS A 38 -15.75 -25.52 -0.37
C LYS A 38 -16.31 -24.15 0.00
N PRO A 39 -17.03 -24.03 1.12
CA PRO A 39 -17.46 -22.71 1.60
C PRO A 39 -16.26 -21.80 1.85
N MET A 40 -16.48 -20.51 1.67
CA MET A 40 -15.47 -19.49 2.00
C MET A 40 -15.10 -19.60 3.49
N PRO A 41 -13.79 -19.59 3.85
CA PRO A 41 -13.38 -19.53 5.26
C PRO A 41 -14.06 -18.37 5.99
N ALA A 42 -14.41 -18.59 7.27
CA ALA A 42 -15.16 -17.59 8.06
C ALA A 42 -14.42 -16.24 8.12
N GLU A 43 -13.11 -16.28 8.33
CA GLU A 43 -12.25 -15.09 8.42
C GLU A 43 -12.25 -14.29 7.11
N LEU A 44 -12.32 -14.95 5.97
CA LEU A 44 -12.43 -14.28 4.67
C LEU A 44 -13.84 -13.73 4.43
N SER A 45 -14.86 -14.47 4.84
CA SER A 45 -16.26 -14.05 4.72
C SER A 45 -16.54 -12.76 5.50
N GLU A 46 -15.92 -12.57 6.66
CA GLU A 46 -16.02 -11.36 7.49
C GLU A 46 -15.34 -10.14 6.82
N GLN A 47 -14.34 -10.36 5.97
CA GLN A 47 -13.63 -9.29 5.27
C GLN A 47 -14.39 -8.76 4.05
N VAL A 48 -15.27 -9.54 3.43
CA VAL A 48 -15.99 -9.11 2.22
C VAL A 48 -16.82 -7.83 2.44
N PRO A 49 -17.60 -7.67 3.53
CA PRO A 49 -18.31 -6.42 3.80
C PRO A 49 -17.37 -5.23 4.03
N VAL A 50 -16.21 -5.47 4.66
CA VAL A 50 -15.20 -4.45 4.90
C VAL A 50 -14.62 -3.94 3.56
N ILE A 51 -14.28 -4.86 2.65
CA ILE A 51 -13.79 -4.51 1.31
C ILE A 51 -14.85 -3.75 0.51
N ARG A 52 -16.11 -4.18 0.53
CA ARG A 52 -17.22 -3.47 -0.13
C ARG A 52 -17.35 -2.04 0.40
N ASN A 53 -17.34 -1.86 1.72
CA ASN A 53 -17.42 -0.55 2.34
C ASN A 53 -16.20 0.32 1.99
N LEU A 54 -14.98 -0.24 1.99
CA LEU A 54 -13.77 0.48 1.61
C LEU A 54 -13.86 1.01 0.17
N LEU A 55 -14.26 0.16 -0.78
CA LEU A 55 -14.46 0.58 -2.17
C LEU A 55 -15.50 1.69 -2.31
N GLN A 56 -16.61 1.61 -1.55
CA GLN A 56 -17.66 2.65 -1.54
C GLN A 56 -17.15 3.99 -1.01
N VAL A 57 -16.42 4.01 0.12
CA VAL A 57 -15.88 5.26 0.67
C VAL A 57 -14.76 5.84 -0.21
N MET A 58 -14.13 5.01 -1.05
CA MET A 58 -13.20 5.42 -2.11
C MET A 58 -13.90 5.87 -3.40
N ASN A 59 -15.22 6.04 -3.39
CA ASN A 59 -16.02 6.41 -4.56
C ASN A 59 -15.91 5.44 -5.75
N ILE A 60 -15.52 4.18 -5.51
CA ILE A 60 -15.47 3.15 -6.54
C ILE A 60 -16.84 2.50 -6.67
N ARG A 61 -17.38 2.48 -7.90
CA ARG A 61 -18.66 1.82 -8.16
C ARG A 61 -18.57 0.33 -7.93
N ILE A 62 -19.37 -0.21 -7.04
CA ILE A 62 -19.56 -1.64 -6.84
C ILE A 62 -20.96 -2.02 -7.32
N TYR A 63 -21.10 -3.23 -7.85
CA TYR A 63 -22.39 -3.77 -8.27
C TYR A 63 -22.50 -5.25 -7.98
N ALA A 64 -23.67 -5.65 -7.55
CA ALA A 64 -24.07 -7.03 -7.35
C ALA A 64 -25.58 -7.13 -7.53
N GLU A 65 -26.08 -8.24 -8.06
CA GLU A 65 -27.51 -8.43 -8.28
C GLU A 65 -27.90 -9.90 -8.02
N GLU A 66 -28.98 -10.12 -7.30
CA GLU A 66 -29.46 -11.47 -7.02
C GLU A 66 -29.84 -12.22 -8.30
N GLY A 67 -29.41 -13.46 -8.42
CA GLY A 67 -29.68 -14.32 -9.57
C GLY A 67 -28.77 -14.13 -10.77
N ILE A 68 -27.85 -13.18 -10.71
CA ILE A 68 -26.82 -12.89 -11.74
C ILE A 68 -25.44 -13.06 -11.10
N GLU A 69 -24.53 -13.76 -11.79
CA GLU A 69 -23.16 -13.92 -11.33
C GLU A 69 -22.30 -12.69 -11.71
N ALA A 70 -21.25 -12.43 -10.93
CA ALA A 70 -20.33 -11.34 -11.20
C ALA A 70 -19.75 -11.38 -12.64
N ASP A 71 -19.49 -12.58 -13.16
CA ASP A 71 -18.98 -12.76 -14.52
C ASP A 71 -19.99 -12.33 -15.59
N ASP A 72 -21.30 -12.54 -15.36
CA ASP A 72 -22.37 -12.07 -16.26
C ASP A 72 -22.49 -10.54 -16.21
N ILE A 73 -22.29 -9.93 -15.02
CA ILE A 73 -22.25 -8.48 -14.86
C ILE A 73 -21.06 -7.92 -15.65
N LEU A 74 -19.86 -8.48 -15.44
CA LEU A 74 -18.64 -8.06 -16.14
C LEU A 74 -18.78 -8.24 -17.65
N GLY A 75 -19.30 -9.39 -18.12
CA GLY A 75 -19.52 -9.64 -19.53
C GLY A 75 -20.50 -8.67 -20.18
N THR A 76 -21.61 -8.38 -19.49
CA THR A 76 -22.60 -7.43 -19.97
C THR A 76 -22.05 -6.00 -20.05
N MET A 77 -21.34 -5.54 -19.01
CA MET A 77 -20.75 -4.21 -18.98
C MET A 77 -19.60 -4.06 -19.96
N ALA A 78 -18.75 -5.09 -20.10
CA ALA A 78 -17.67 -5.09 -21.07
C ALA A 78 -18.18 -4.98 -22.52
N LYS A 79 -19.22 -5.73 -22.85
CA LYS A 79 -19.81 -5.65 -24.21
C LYS A 79 -20.51 -4.32 -24.47
N LYS A 80 -21.16 -3.72 -23.48
CA LYS A 80 -21.73 -2.37 -23.60
C LYS A 80 -20.62 -1.33 -23.81
N ALA A 81 -19.55 -1.39 -23.01
CA ALA A 81 -18.42 -0.48 -23.14
C ALA A 81 -17.72 -0.62 -24.51
N GLU A 82 -17.51 -1.84 -24.99
CA GLU A 82 -16.96 -2.09 -26.32
C GLU A 82 -17.84 -1.48 -27.43
N GLN A 83 -19.16 -1.63 -27.32
CA GLN A 83 -20.12 -1.04 -28.30
C GLN A 83 -20.12 0.49 -28.28
N GLU A 84 -19.83 1.10 -27.13
CA GLU A 84 -19.69 2.56 -26.97
C GLU A 84 -18.30 3.07 -27.36
N GLY A 85 -17.40 2.18 -27.81
CA GLY A 85 -16.05 2.53 -28.31
C GLY A 85 -14.97 2.63 -27.25
N TYR A 86 -15.19 2.11 -26.04
CA TYR A 86 -14.18 2.04 -25.01
C TYR A 86 -13.21 0.86 -25.24
N LEU A 87 -11.97 1.05 -24.84
CA LEU A 87 -11.05 -0.05 -24.57
C LEU A 87 -11.38 -0.61 -23.18
N VAL A 88 -11.54 -1.91 -23.08
CA VAL A 88 -12.01 -2.57 -21.86
C VAL A 88 -10.93 -3.48 -21.28
N SER A 89 -10.70 -3.37 -19.99
CA SER A 89 -9.82 -4.28 -19.24
C SER A 89 -10.63 -5.04 -18.21
N ILE A 90 -10.76 -6.36 -18.34
CA ILE A 90 -11.41 -7.25 -17.37
C ILE A 90 -10.32 -7.89 -16.52
N VAL A 91 -10.35 -7.62 -15.21
CA VAL A 91 -9.36 -8.15 -14.26
C VAL A 91 -10.02 -9.21 -13.36
N SER A 92 -9.64 -10.45 -13.51
CA SER A 92 -10.18 -11.55 -12.72
C SER A 92 -9.20 -12.72 -12.64
N GLY A 93 -9.30 -13.52 -11.59
CA GLY A 93 -8.63 -14.82 -11.51
C GLY A 93 -9.33 -15.91 -12.30
N ASP A 94 -10.55 -15.66 -12.76
CA ASP A 94 -11.36 -16.64 -13.47
C ASP A 94 -11.05 -16.67 -14.97
N ARG A 95 -10.74 -17.85 -15.48
CA ARG A 95 -10.40 -18.04 -16.90
C ARG A 95 -11.62 -18.16 -17.80
N ASP A 96 -12.81 -18.26 -17.24
CA ASP A 96 -14.03 -18.29 -18.01
C ASP A 96 -14.27 -16.98 -18.75
N LEU A 97 -13.77 -15.90 -18.17
CA LEU A 97 -13.78 -14.56 -18.79
C LEU A 97 -12.97 -14.47 -20.09
N LEU A 98 -12.07 -15.43 -20.37
CA LEU A 98 -11.33 -15.48 -21.64
C LEU A 98 -12.25 -15.61 -22.86
N GLN A 99 -13.48 -16.12 -22.69
CA GLN A 99 -14.50 -16.14 -23.73
C GLN A 99 -14.91 -14.75 -24.23
N LEU A 100 -14.63 -13.71 -23.43
CA LEU A 100 -14.99 -12.32 -23.71
C LEU A 100 -13.87 -11.55 -24.44
N ALA A 101 -12.65 -12.12 -24.50
CA ALA A 101 -11.50 -11.45 -25.07
C ALA A 101 -11.73 -11.11 -26.56
N THR A 102 -11.41 -9.85 -26.93
CA THR A 102 -11.43 -9.34 -28.30
C THR A 102 -10.18 -8.49 -28.54
N ASP A 103 -10.11 -7.79 -29.64
CA ASP A 103 -9.03 -6.84 -29.88
C ASP A 103 -9.17 -5.56 -29.03
N THR A 104 -10.37 -5.29 -28.52
CA THR A 104 -10.70 -4.14 -27.68
C THR A 104 -11.07 -4.52 -26.23
N ILE A 105 -11.34 -5.78 -25.95
CA ILE A 105 -11.50 -6.31 -24.60
C ILE A 105 -10.27 -7.13 -24.23
N LEU A 106 -9.47 -6.60 -23.32
CA LEU A 106 -8.32 -7.27 -22.70
C LEU A 106 -8.77 -8.02 -21.44
N VAL A 107 -8.46 -9.30 -21.32
CA VAL A 107 -8.66 -10.08 -20.09
C VAL A 107 -7.33 -10.26 -19.38
N ARG A 108 -7.24 -9.74 -18.15
CA ARG A 108 -6.03 -9.75 -17.31
C ARG A 108 -6.20 -10.73 -16.16
N ILE A 109 -5.36 -11.76 -16.12
CA ILE A 109 -5.38 -12.81 -15.10
C ILE A 109 -4.21 -12.63 -14.12
N PRO A 110 -4.44 -12.07 -12.91
CA PRO A 110 -3.40 -11.95 -11.90
C PRO A 110 -3.05 -13.32 -11.32
N LYS A 111 -1.75 -13.65 -11.28
CA LYS A 111 -1.20 -14.85 -10.66
C LYS A 111 -0.20 -14.47 -9.60
N THR A 112 -0.41 -14.91 -8.37
CA THR A 112 0.54 -14.73 -7.28
C THR A 112 1.32 -16.03 -7.07
N SER A 113 2.63 -15.98 -7.25
CA SER A 113 3.53 -17.09 -6.98
C SER A 113 4.75 -16.58 -6.20
N ARG A 114 5.08 -17.25 -5.09
CA ARG A 114 6.22 -16.91 -4.22
C ARG A 114 6.27 -15.43 -3.82
N GLY A 115 5.12 -14.84 -3.50
CA GLY A 115 5.00 -13.44 -3.07
C GLY A 115 5.10 -12.39 -4.20
N LYS A 116 5.25 -12.81 -5.46
CA LYS A 116 5.21 -11.92 -6.62
C LYS A 116 3.91 -12.11 -7.40
N THR A 117 3.22 -11.02 -7.71
CA THR A 117 2.04 -11.03 -8.58
C THR A 117 2.46 -10.66 -10.00
N VAL A 118 2.24 -11.58 -10.94
CA VAL A 118 2.39 -11.38 -12.38
C VAL A 118 0.99 -11.35 -12.97
N VAL A 119 0.74 -10.48 -13.91
CA VAL A 119 -0.52 -10.42 -14.66
C VAL A 119 -0.29 -11.01 -16.04
N GLU A 120 -1.13 -11.97 -16.43
CA GLU A 120 -1.16 -12.52 -17.78
C GLU A 120 -2.25 -11.81 -18.57
N ASP A 121 -1.92 -11.25 -19.71
CA ASP A 121 -2.81 -10.46 -20.56
C ASP A 121 -3.24 -11.27 -21.78
N TYR A 122 -4.54 -11.28 -22.09
CA TYR A 122 -5.15 -12.05 -23.14
C TYR A 122 -6.07 -11.20 -24.01
N HIS A 123 -5.67 -10.95 -25.24
CA HIS A 123 -6.53 -10.65 -26.38
C HIS A 123 -6.82 -11.93 -27.17
N THR A 124 -7.56 -11.83 -28.26
CA THR A 124 -7.90 -12.95 -29.14
C THR A 124 -6.69 -13.81 -29.49
N ALA A 125 -5.57 -13.20 -29.88
CA ALA A 125 -4.37 -13.89 -30.31
C ALA A 125 -3.74 -14.74 -29.20
N GLN A 126 -3.64 -14.22 -27.97
CA GLN A 126 -3.07 -14.92 -26.83
C GLN A 126 -3.95 -16.08 -26.36
N VAL A 127 -5.27 -15.95 -26.48
CA VAL A 127 -6.19 -17.07 -26.20
C VAL A 127 -5.95 -18.21 -27.21
N ILE A 128 -5.88 -17.90 -28.49
CA ILE A 128 -5.63 -18.90 -29.55
C ILE A 128 -4.25 -19.56 -29.35
N GLU A 129 -3.22 -18.80 -29.11
CA GLU A 129 -1.86 -19.31 -28.87
C GLU A 129 -1.84 -20.32 -27.70
N LYS A 130 -2.53 -20.00 -26.62
CA LYS A 130 -2.48 -20.81 -25.39
C LYS A 130 -3.41 -21.99 -25.37
N TYR A 131 -4.62 -21.84 -25.89
CA TYR A 131 -5.68 -22.85 -25.79
C TYR A 131 -6.00 -23.53 -27.13
N SER A 132 -5.42 -23.08 -28.23
CA SER A 132 -5.68 -23.58 -29.60
C SER A 132 -7.15 -23.48 -30.02
N VAL A 133 -7.90 -22.57 -29.40
CA VAL A 133 -9.30 -22.25 -29.74
C VAL A 133 -9.49 -20.74 -29.67
N THR A 134 -10.50 -20.21 -30.35
CA THR A 134 -10.85 -18.78 -30.26
C THR A 134 -11.52 -18.48 -28.93
N PRO A 135 -11.56 -17.21 -28.47
CA PRO A 135 -12.33 -16.82 -27.28
C PRO A 135 -13.77 -17.37 -27.29
N SER A 136 -14.49 -17.22 -28.38
CA SER A 136 -15.86 -17.71 -28.54
C SER A 136 -15.99 -19.26 -28.44
N GLN A 137 -14.92 -19.98 -28.71
CA GLN A 137 -14.90 -21.45 -28.59
C GLN A 137 -14.53 -21.94 -27.17
N ILE A 138 -14.18 -21.07 -26.24
CA ILE A 138 -13.93 -21.48 -24.84
C ILE A 138 -15.17 -22.15 -24.24
N ILE A 139 -16.37 -21.65 -24.54
CA ILE A 139 -17.63 -22.27 -24.10
C ILE A 139 -17.85 -23.65 -24.70
N ASP A 140 -17.52 -23.81 -25.98
CA ASP A 140 -17.60 -25.10 -26.69
C ASP A 140 -16.59 -26.10 -26.12
N LEU A 141 -15.37 -25.62 -25.84
CA LEU A 141 -14.34 -26.43 -25.20
C LEU A 141 -14.83 -26.99 -23.84
N LYS A 142 -15.42 -26.13 -23.01
CA LYS A 142 -16.02 -26.54 -21.73
C LYS A 142 -17.28 -27.38 -21.90
N GLY A 143 -18.07 -27.14 -22.91
CA GLY A 143 -19.21 -27.94 -23.27
C GLY A 143 -18.82 -29.42 -23.55
N LEU A 144 -17.68 -29.62 -24.20
CA LEU A 144 -17.14 -30.95 -24.49
C LEU A 144 -16.39 -31.59 -23.32
N MET A 145 -15.41 -30.86 -22.73
CA MET A 145 -14.52 -31.44 -21.70
C MET A 145 -15.04 -31.32 -20.28
N GLY A 146 -16.04 -30.47 -20.06
CA GLY A 146 -16.51 -30.10 -18.72
C GLY A 146 -15.58 -29.13 -18.01
N ASP A 147 -15.95 -28.78 -16.77
CA ASP A 147 -15.14 -28.00 -15.85
C ASP A 147 -15.28 -28.54 -14.43
N ALA A 148 -14.18 -29.07 -13.90
CA ALA A 148 -14.16 -29.64 -12.56
C ALA A 148 -14.29 -28.57 -11.45
N SER A 149 -13.87 -27.30 -11.71
CA SER A 149 -13.95 -26.21 -10.74
C SER A 149 -15.39 -25.78 -10.48
N ASP A 150 -16.22 -25.79 -11.50
CA ASP A 150 -17.65 -25.43 -11.45
C ASP A 150 -18.57 -26.63 -11.45
N ASN A 151 -18.00 -27.81 -11.41
CA ASN A 151 -18.74 -29.09 -11.47
C ASN A 151 -19.60 -29.18 -12.75
N ILE A 152 -19.10 -28.64 -13.88
CA ILE A 152 -19.74 -28.81 -15.20
C ILE A 152 -19.34 -30.16 -15.77
N PRO A 153 -20.29 -31.04 -16.12
CA PRO A 153 -19.98 -32.43 -16.42
C PRO A 153 -19.22 -32.63 -17.73
N GLY A 154 -19.52 -31.88 -18.78
CA GLY A 154 -19.00 -32.14 -20.13
C GLY A 154 -19.48 -33.46 -20.69
N VAL A 155 -18.79 -33.98 -21.71
CA VAL A 155 -19.04 -35.28 -22.31
C VAL A 155 -18.07 -36.29 -21.71
N PRO A 156 -18.55 -37.32 -21.00
CA PRO A 156 -17.70 -38.34 -20.39
C PRO A 156 -16.73 -39.00 -21.38
N GLY A 157 -15.43 -38.91 -21.09
CA GLY A 157 -14.37 -39.48 -21.93
C GLY A 157 -13.84 -38.55 -23.02
N ILE A 158 -14.34 -37.32 -23.13
CA ILE A 158 -13.74 -36.26 -23.94
C ILE A 158 -12.94 -35.33 -23.02
N GLY A 159 -11.63 -35.36 -23.15
CA GLY A 159 -10.72 -34.41 -22.48
C GLY A 159 -10.27 -33.29 -23.41
N GLU A 160 -9.52 -32.32 -22.87
CA GLU A 160 -9.08 -31.09 -23.56
C GLU A 160 -8.51 -31.35 -24.96
N LYS A 161 -7.52 -32.24 -25.09
CA LYS A 161 -6.89 -32.55 -26.39
C LYS A 161 -7.88 -33.07 -27.46
N THR A 162 -8.87 -33.83 -27.03
CA THR A 162 -9.90 -34.38 -27.95
C THR A 162 -10.92 -33.29 -28.27
N ALA A 163 -11.32 -32.51 -27.29
CA ALA A 163 -12.22 -31.35 -27.48
C ALA A 163 -11.64 -30.33 -28.45
N VAL A 164 -10.35 -29.94 -28.29
CA VAL A 164 -9.65 -29.05 -29.24
C VAL A 164 -9.65 -29.61 -30.66
N LYS A 165 -9.39 -30.93 -30.85
CA LYS A 165 -9.43 -31.56 -32.20
C LYS A 165 -10.82 -31.46 -32.80
N ILE A 166 -11.86 -31.74 -32.02
CA ILE A 166 -13.25 -31.65 -32.48
C ILE A 166 -13.57 -30.22 -32.90
N LEU A 167 -13.20 -29.22 -32.08
CA LEU A 167 -13.44 -27.81 -32.38
C LEU A 167 -12.62 -27.29 -33.57
N THR A 168 -11.42 -27.81 -33.77
CA THR A 168 -10.62 -27.50 -34.98
C THR A 168 -11.29 -28.00 -36.25
N MET A 169 -11.99 -29.15 -36.20
CA MET A 169 -12.68 -29.73 -37.36
C MET A 169 -14.06 -29.12 -37.60
N PHE A 170 -14.83 -28.91 -36.54
CA PHE A 170 -16.26 -28.56 -36.63
C PHE A 170 -16.61 -27.14 -36.16
N GLY A 171 -15.70 -26.44 -35.50
CA GLY A 171 -15.88 -25.07 -35.02
C GLY A 171 -16.70 -24.95 -33.75
N THR A 172 -17.85 -25.60 -33.66
CA THR A 172 -18.79 -25.54 -32.52
C THR A 172 -19.25 -26.94 -32.10
N VAL A 173 -19.78 -27.05 -30.87
CA VAL A 173 -20.37 -28.28 -30.34
C VAL A 173 -21.59 -28.70 -31.19
N GLU A 174 -22.43 -27.76 -31.61
CA GLU A 174 -23.61 -28.01 -32.40
C GLU A 174 -23.24 -28.65 -33.75
N ASN A 175 -22.28 -28.05 -34.46
CA ASN A 175 -21.80 -28.57 -35.74
C ASN A 175 -21.13 -29.96 -35.59
N ALA A 176 -20.40 -30.16 -34.48
CA ALA A 176 -19.84 -31.48 -34.16
C ALA A 176 -20.91 -32.55 -33.88
N ILE A 177 -22.05 -32.15 -33.30
CA ILE A 177 -23.20 -33.03 -33.09
C ILE A 177 -23.90 -33.37 -34.41
N GLU A 178 -24.11 -32.40 -35.29
CA GLU A 178 -24.69 -32.59 -36.62
C GLU A 178 -23.86 -33.55 -37.50
N HIS A 179 -22.54 -33.48 -37.39
CA HIS A 179 -21.58 -34.28 -38.13
C HIS A 179 -20.94 -35.37 -37.23
N VAL A 180 -21.65 -35.87 -36.23
CA VAL A 180 -21.08 -36.74 -35.21
C VAL A 180 -20.45 -38.03 -35.77
N ASP A 181 -20.92 -38.49 -36.94
CA ASP A 181 -20.35 -39.65 -37.60
C ASP A 181 -18.92 -39.45 -38.16
N GLU A 182 -18.52 -38.22 -38.35
CA GLU A 182 -17.19 -37.83 -38.78
C GLU A 182 -16.23 -37.56 -37.62
N VAL A 183 -16.72 -37.53 -36.38
CA VAL A 183 -15.90 -37.29 -35.19
C VAL A 183 -14.90 -38.42 -34.97
N THR A 184 -13.66 -38.04 -34.72
CA THR A 184 -12.56 -38.94 -34.37
C THR A 184 -11.91 -38.57 -33.05
N PRO A 185 -11.43 -39.54 -32.25
CA PRO A 185 -11.50 -41.03 -32.42
C PRO A 185 -12.91 -41.59 -32.17
N ASN A 186 -13.13 -42.81 -32.61
CA ASN A 186 -14.45 -43.47 -32.51
C ASN A 186 -15.04 -43.44 -31.08
N ARG A 187 -14.19 -43.54 -30.04
CA ARG A 187 -14.61 -43.39 -28.65
C ARG A 187 -15.26 -42.04 -28.37
N ALA A 188 -14.70 -40.94 -28.90
CA ALA A 188 -15.26 -39.60 -28.73
C ALA A 188 -16.56 -39.44 -29.49
N LYS A 189 -16.65 -40.01 -30.70
CA LYS A 189 -17.86 -40.07 -31.49
C LYS A 189 -19.02 -40.73 -30.71
N GLU A 190 -18.81 -41.94 -30.20
CA GLU A 190 -19.84 -42.64 -29.42
C GLU A 190 -20.17 -41.88 -28.12
N ALA A 191 -19.16 -41.30 -27.44
CA ALA A 191 -19.39 -40.50 -26.26
C ALA A 191 -20.28 -39.29 -26.57
N LEU A 192 -19.99 -38.55 -27.65
CA LEU A 192 -20.78 -37.36 -28.04
C LEU A 192 -22.21 -37.75 -28.47
N LYS A 193 -22.38 -38.85 -29.23
CA LYS A 193 -23.71 -39.39 -29.59
C LYS A 193 -24.59 -39.69 -28.38
N ASN A 194 -23.99 -40.29 -27.36
CA ASN A 194 -24.74 -40.73 -26.16
C ASN A 194 -24.99 -39.60 -25.16
N HIS A 195 -24.34 -38.43 -25.29
CA HIS A 195 -24.40 -37.36 -24.30
C HIS A 195 -24.64 -35.98 -24.92
N VAL A 196 -25.43 -35.92 -26.00
CA VAL A 196 -25.75 -34.67 -26.71
C VAL A 196 -26.33 -33.59 -25.80
N ASP A 197 -27.33 -33.95 -24.98
CA ASP A 197 -27.97 -32.98 -24.07
C ASP A 197 -27.01 -32.50 -22.97
N MET A 198 -26.11 -33.39 -22.53
CA MET A 198 -25.11 -33.05 -21.54
C MET A 198 -24.07 -32.05 -22.12
N ALA A 199 -23.64 -32.23 -23.38
CA ALA A 199 -22.76 -31.32 -24.06
C ALA A 199 -23.39 -29.92 -24.19
N LYS A 200 -24.64 -29.83 -24.63
CA LYS A 200 -25.38 -28.58 -24.74
C LYS A 200 -25.58 -27.89 -23.41
N MET A 201 -26.04 -28.61 -22.39
CA MET A 201 -26.21 -28.11 -21.04
C MET A 201 -24.86 -27.57 -20.48
N SER A 202 -23.76 -28.31 -20.66
CA SER A 202 -22.44 -27.91 -20.20
C SER A 202 -21.95 -26.65 -20.89
N LYS A 203 -22.21 -26.48 -22.20
CA LYS A 203 -21.94 -25.25 -22.93
C LYS A 203 -22.74 -24.08 -22.38
N ASP A 204 -24.06 -24.27 -22.14
CA ASP A 204 -24.92 -23.23 -21.58
C ASP A 204 -24.48 -22.80 -20.17
N LEU A 205 -24.08 -23.76 -19.32
CA LEU A 205 -23.53 -23.47 -17.98
C LEU A 205 -22.22 -22.67 -18.04
N ALA A 206 -21.34 -22.97 -19.01
CA ALA A 206 -20.08 -22.27 -19.20
C ALA A 206 -20.23 -20.89 -19.84
N THR A 207 -21.38 -20.61 -20.45
CA THR A 207 -21.60 -19.36 -21.19
C THR A 207 -21.87 -18.19 -20.27
N ILE A 208 -21.04 -17.14 -20.37
CA ILE A 208 -21.27 -15.85 -19.70
C ILE A 208 -22.32 -15.06 -20.49
N ARG A 209 -23.36 -14.61 -19.80
CA ARG A 209 -24.38 -13.76 -20.40
C ARG A 209 -23.91 -12.33 -20.54
N THR A 210 -24.03 -11.79 -21.74
CA THR A 210 -23.55 -10.43 -22.08
C THR A 210 -24.69 -9.46 -22.34
N ASN A 211 -25.93 -9.82 -22.04
CA ASN A 211 -27.14 -9.05 -22.30
C ASN A 211 -28.07 -8.97 -21.09
N CYS A 212 -27.54 -9.09 -19.89
CA CYS A 212 -28.30 -8.98 -18.65
C CYS A 212 -28.90 -7.57 -18.51
N LYS A 213 -30.12 -7.49 -17.95
CA LYS A 213 -30.71 -6.22 -17.55
C LYS A 213 -30.11 -5.83 -16.21
N LEU A 214 -29.18 -4.90 -16.23
CA LEU A 214 -28.47 -4.42 -15.04
C LEU A 214 -29.02 -3.07 -14.61
N GLY A 215 -29.12 -2.83 -13.31
CA GLY A 215 -29.49 -1.55 -12.71
C GLY A 215 -28.32 -0.54 -12.65
N VAL A 216 -27.21 -0.78 -13.38
CA VAL A 216 -26.04 0.09 -13.46
C VAL A 216 -25.74 0.44 -14.92
N VAL A 217 -25.31 1.69 -15.15
CA VAL A 217 -24.91 2.20 -16.48
C VAL A 217 -23.46 2.69 -16.46
N LEU A 218 -22.80 2.75 -17.62
CA LEU A 218 -21.39 3.13 -17.73
C LEU A 218 -21.11 4.51 -17.14
N SER A 219 -21.96 5.49 -17.36
CA SER A 219 -21.78 6.84 -16.81
C SER A 219 -21.76 6.92 -15.28
N GLU A 220 -22.22 5.89 -14.58
CA GLU A 220 -22.12 5.79 -13.12
C GLU A 220 -20.82 5.13 -12.64
N CYS A 221 -20.00 4.67 -13.56
CA CYS A 221 -18.75 3.97 -13.27
C CYS A 221 -17.52 4.89 -13.31
N THR A 222 -17.70 6.20 -13.57
CA THR A 222 -16.64 7.20 -13.38
C THR A 222 -16.30 7.28 -11.90
N PHE A 223 -15.05 7.52 -11.60
CA PHE A 223 -14.59 7.67 -10.22
C PHE A 223 -13.70 8.91 -10.08
N GLU A 224 -13.97 9.67 -9.03
CA GLU A 224 -13.21 10.85 -8.65
C GLU A 224 -12.98 10.83 -7.14
N ASP A 225 -11.95 11.54 -6.67
CA ASP A 225 -11.65 11.69 -5.24
C ASP A 225 -11.59 10.34 -4.48
N MET A 226 -10.90 9.36 -5.07
CA MET A 226 -10.71 8.03 -4.47
C MET A 226 -10.01 8.10 -3.10
N PHE A 227 -9.13 9.08 -2.93
CA PHE A 227 -8.32 9.29 -1.73
C PHE A 227 -8.87 10.37 -0.80
N ASN A 228 -10.20 10.41 -0.61
CA ASN A 228 -10.90 11.36 0.27
C ASN A 228 -10.69 11.08 1.77
N GLU A 229 -11.18 12.01 2.63
CA GLU A 229 -11.04 11.93 4.09
C GLU A 229 -11.63 10.66 4.70
N LYS A 230 -12.80 10.22 4.22
CA LYS A 230 -13.47 9.02 4.76
C LYS A 230 -12.69 7.75 4.44
N ALA A 231 -12.16 7.66 3.22
CA ALA A 231 -11.30 6.57 2.80
C ALA A 231 -10.01 6.54 3.63
N TYR A 232 -9.39 7.70 3.89
CA TYR A 232 -8.21 7.81 4.74
C TYR A 232 -8.46 7.26 6.16
N GLN A 233 -9.53 7.73 6.83
CA GLN A 233 -9.87 7.29 8.18
C GLN A 233 -10.15 5.79 8.24
N MET A 234 -10.85 5.25 7.25
CA MET A 234 -11.13 3.81 7.19
C MET A 234 -9.86 2.99 6.97
N ILE A 235 -9.00 3.38 6.03
CA ILE A 235 -7.73 2.69 5.74
C ILE A 235 -6.80 2.74 6.95
N GLN A 236 -6.77 3.86 7.68
CA GLN A 236 -6.03 4.00 8.93
C GLN A 236 -6.58 3.05 10.01
N SER A 237 -7.90 2.97 10.15
CA SER A 237 -8.53 2.06 11.13
C SER A 237 -8.29 0.57 10.83
N LEU A 238 -8.04 0.23 9.56
CA LEU A 238 -7.72 -1.11 9.08
C LEU A 238 -6.21 -1.41 9.08
N ASP A 239 -5.36 -0.46 9.50
CA ASP A 239 -3.88 -0.57 9.50
C ASP A 239 -3.29 -0.95 8.12
N LEU A 240 -3.90 -0.43 7.03
CA LEU A 240 -3.46 -0.69 5.66
C LEU A 240 -2.38 0.31 5.21
N LYS A 241 -1.21 0.24 5.85
CA LYS A 241 -0.08 1.19 5.72
C LYS A 241 0.37 1.45 4.28
N SER A 242 0.47 0.40 3.46
CA SER A 242 0.88 0.54 2.06
C SER A 242 -0.09 1.35 1.20
N ILE A 243 -1.37 1.43 1.61
CA ILE A 243 -2.38 2.22 0.91
C ILE A 243 -2.38 3.65 1.44
N LEU A 244 -2.15 3.87 2.74
CA LEU A 244 -2.06 5.21 3.33
C LEU A 244 -1.02 6.09 2.62
N ARG A 245 0.10 5.53 2.17
CA ARG A 245 1.14 6.27 1.45
C ARG A 245 0.64 6.92 0.16
N ARG A 246 -0.38 6.37 -0.49
CA ARG A 246 -0.97 6.94 -1.72
C ARG A 246 -1.80 8.20 -1.47
N PHE A 247 -2.29 8.41 -0.25
CA PHE A 247 -3.07 9.60 0.09
C PHE A 247 -2.27 10.90 0.14
N SER A 248 -0.95 10.82 0.30
CA SER A 248 -0.10 12.02 0.34
C SER A 248 0.17 12.58 -1.05
N GLU A 249 0.29 11.72 -2.04
CA GLU A 249 0.58 12.10 -3.42
C GLU A 249 -0.60 12.87 -4.04
N ASP A 250 -1.84 12.46 -3.73
CA ASP A 250 -3.04 13.00 -4.36
C ASP A 250 -3.74 14.15 -3.59
N THR A 251 -3.65 14.18 -2.25
CA THR A 251 -4.52 15.09 -1.48
C THR A 251 -3.90 16.41 -1.07
N GLY A 252 -2.59 16.60 -1.27
CA GLY A 252 -1.90 17.82 -0.82
C GLY A 252 -2.06 18.11 0.68
N ARG A 253 -2.36 17.09 1.51
CA ARG A 253 -2.57 17.20 2.95
C ARG A 253 -1.33 17.71 3.67
N ASP A 254 -0.16 17.26 3.22
CA ASP A 254 1.11 17.68 3.78
C ASP A 254 1.32 19.18 3.55
N LYS A 255 0.95 19.71 2.38
CA LYS A 255 1.00 21.15 2.10
C LYS A 255 0.16 22.00 3.06
N LYS A 256 -0.89 21.44 3.69
CA LYS A 256 -1.68 22.16 4.70
C LYS A 256 -0.93 22.32 6.03
N LEU A 257 0.02 21.45 6.33
CA LEU A 257 0.87 21.55 7.52
C LEU A 257 2.07 22.48 7.27
N GLU A 258 2.60 22.47 6.06
CA GLU A 258 3.74 23.30 5.66
C GLU A 258 3.49 24.82 5.83
N LYS A 259 2.24 25.26 5.80
CA LYS A 259 1.91 26.66 6.07
C LYS A 259 2.32 27.17 7.47
N TYR A 260 2.58 26.24 8.39
CA TYR A 260 3.03 26.56 9.75
C TYR A 260 4.54 26.46 9.92
N PHE A 261 5.26 26.03 8.87
CA PHE A 261 6.70 25.94 8.90
C PHE A 261 7.30 27.33 8.71
N GLN A 262 8.22 27.70 9.59
CA GLN A 262 8.92 28.98 9.56
C GLN A 262 10.42 28.70 9.48
N VAL A 263 11.13 29.53 8.72
CA VAL A 263 12.60 29.57 8.78
C VAL A 263 13.00 30.76 9.63
N ILE A 264 13.83 30.52 10.63
CA ILE A 264 14.31 31.53 11.57
C ILE A 264 15.81 31.67 11.37
N GLU A 265 16.24 32.87 11.01
CA GLU A 265 17.65 33.23 10.74
C GLU A 265 18.17 34.30 11.69
N THR A 266 17.30 34.90 12.55
CA THR A 266 17.71 35.93 13.49
C THR A 266 17.42 35.55 14.93
N LYS A 267 18.28 35.98 15.86
CA LYS A 267 18.07 35.81 17.31
C LYS A 267 16.77 36.41 17.79
N LYS A 268 16.36 37.55 17.24
CA LYS A 268 15.12 38.23 17.62
C LYS A 268 13.90 37.36 17.31
N ASP A 269 13.85 36.79 16.11
CA ASP A 269 12.72 35.94 15.67
C ASP A 269 12.72 34.62 16.45
N TRP A 270 13.90 34.07 16.75
CA TRP A 270 14.02 32.89 17.60
C TRP A 270 13.46 33.14 19.00
N LEU A 271 13.84 34.21 19.67
CA LEU A 271 13.29 34.56 20.98
C LEU A 271 11.78 34.80 20.94
N SER A 272 11.27 35.41 19.88
CA SER A 272 9.83 35.61 19.68
C SER A 272 9.11 34.29 19.51
N PHE A 273 9.67 33.33 18.77
CA PHE A 273 9.12 32.00 18.58
C PHE A 273 9.09 31.21 19.90
N VAL A 274 10.21 31.23 20.65
CA VAL A 274 10.30 30.55 21.96
C VAL A 274 9.23 31.05 22.93
N GLN A 275 8.89 32.36 22.93
CA GLN A 275 7.85 32.91 23.77
C GLN A 275 6.45 32.42 23.47
N THR A 276 6.23 31.75 22.33
CA THR A 276 4.93 31.18 21.97
C THR A 276 4.63 29.84 22.67
N ILE A 277 5.63 29.21 23.31
CA ILE A 277 5.44 27.94 24.00
C ILE A 277 4.52 28.08 25.21
N GLU A 278 3.62 27.12 25.36
CA GLU A 278 2.68 27.10 26.48
C GLU A 278 3.16 26.13 27.57
N LYS A 279 2.67 26.35 28.81
CA LYS A 279 2.98 25.43 29.91
C LYS A 279 2.55 24.01 29.55
N LYS A 280 3.48 23.05 29.70
CA LYS A 280 3.33 21.62 29.40
C LYS A 280 3.42 21.24 27.91
N GLU A 281 3.60 22.16 26.98
CA GLU A 281 3.96 21.76 25.61
C GLU A 281 5.36 21.12 25.63
N PRO A 282 5.60 20.03 24.89
CA PRO A 282 6.93 19.47 24.70
C PRO A 282 7.78 20.35 23.79
N VAL A 283 9.09 20.19 23.88
CA VAL A 283 10.07 20.80 22.95
C VAL A 283 10.59 19.65 22.06
N ALA A 284 10.04 19.50 20.88
CA ALA A 284 10.54 18.51 19.94
C ALA A 284 11.64 19.11 19.05
N VAL A 285 12.75 18.39 18.86
CA VAL A 285 13.89 18.84 18.09
C VAL A 285 14.38 17.82 17.07
N LYS A 286 15.02 18.35 16.02
CA LYS A 286 15.86 17.59 15.09
C LYS A 286 17.05 18.48 14.71
N ALA A 287 18.24 18.13 15.22
CA ALA A 287 19.48 18.80 14.89
C ALA A 287 20.03 18.31 13.55
N VAL A 288 20.56 19.23 12.75
CA VAL A 288 21.30 18.97 11.52
C VAL A 288 22.69 19.53 11.71
N PHE A 289 23.70 18.67 11.63
CA PHE A 289 25.06 19.03 11.97
C PHE A 289 26.08 18.32 11.08
N ARG A 290 27.26 18.96 10.99
CA ARG A 290 28.41 18.38 10.29
C ARG A 290 29.10 17.38 11.20
N LYS A 291 29.27 16.15 10.73
CA LYS A 291 30.15 15.18 11.38
C LYS A 291 31.55 15.43 10.86
N ASP A 292 32.45 15.89 11.71
CA ASP A 292 33.85 16.00 11.32
C ASP A 292 34.41 14.61 10.98
N ALA A 293 35.12 14.55 9.85
CA ALA A 293 35.67 13.31 9.34
C ALA A 293 36.71 12.77 10.36
N ALA A 294 36.30 11.74 11.09
CA ALA A 294 37.25 11.01 11.92
C ALA A 294 38.27 10.30 11.03
N VAL A 295 39.53 10.72 11.18
CA VAL A 295 40.73 9.95 10.88
C VAL A 295 41.00 9.61 9.42
N THR A 296 41.85 10.40 8.80
CA THR A 296 42.70 9.97 7.68
C THR A 296 43.66 8.91 8.17
N THR A 297 43.56 7.69 7.66
CA THR A 297 44.61 6.66 7.76
C THR A 297 45.86 7.21 7.09
N SER A 298 46.91 7.44 7.87
CA SER A 298 48.23 7.70 7.32
C SER A 298 48.73 6.50 6.50
N ALA A 299 49.44 6.76 5.41
CA ALA A 299 49.98 5.80 4.46
C ALA A 299 50.95 4.74 5.09
N SER A 300 51.12 4.72 6.38
CA SER A 300 52.03 3.82 7.14
C SER A 300 51.31 2.78 7.99
N GLY A 301 49.99 2.65 7.93
CA GLY A 301 49.27 1.54 8.61
C GLY A 301 49.25 1.61 10.15
N GLN A 302 49.74 2.67 10.78
CA GLN A 302 49.59 2.90 12.22
C GLN A 302 48.31 3.70 12.48
N MET A 303 47.36 3.06 13.16
CA MET A 303 46.20 3.74 13.76
C MET A 303 46.74 4.68 14.87
N THR A 304 46.87 5.94 14.60
CA THR A 304 47.02 6.97 15.64
C THR A 304 45.64 7.38 16.07
N LEU A 305 45.20 6.89 17.20
CA LEU A 305 43.98 7.28 17.90
C LEU A 305 44.26 8.65 18.57
N PHE A 306 44.29 9.71 17.78
CA PHE A 306 44.10 11.06 18.31
C PHE A 306 42.58 11.34 18.17
N MET A 307 41.85 11.12 19.26
CA MET A 307 40.55 11.75 19.43
C MET A 307 40.76 13.25 19.52
N THR A 308 40.70 13.94 18.40
CA THR A 308 40.34 15.36 18.44
C THR A 308 38.88 15.37 18.86
N GLU A 309 38.52 16.16 19.87
CA GLU A 309 37.13 16.48 20.19
C GLU A 309 36.45 16.92 18.87
N ALA A 310 35.61 16.03 18.34
CA ALA A 310 34.82 16.35 17.18
C ALA A 310 33.65 17.20 17.70
N ASP A 311 33.90 18.48 17.90
CA ASP A 311 32.85 19.46 18.07
C ASP A 311 32.09 19.55 16.73
N GLY A 312 31.09 18.67 16.59
CA GLY A 312 30.23 18.69 15.43
C GLY A 312 29.56 20.07 15.33
N ARG A 313 29.80 20.77 14.22
CA ARG A 313 29.20 22.10 14.02
C ARG A 313 27.73 21.99 13.66
N LEU A 314 26.86 22.59 14.46
CA LEU A 314 25.45 22.69 14.14
C LEU A 314 25.25 23.56 12.86
N LEU A 315 24.48 23.04 11.90
CA LEU A 315 24.08 23.76 10.70
C LEU A 315 22.69 24.38 10.85
N GLY A 316 21.83 23.71 11.61
CA GLY A 316 20.49 24.18 11.94
C GLY A 316 19.76 23.20 12.83
N MET A 317 18.62 23.62 13.37
CA MET A 317 17.80 22.80 14.23
C MET A 317 16.32 23.05 13.92
N ALA A 318 15.60 22.01 13.55
CA ALA A 318 14.14 22.06 13.52
C ALA A 318 13.61 21.96 14.93
N VAL A 319 12.63 22.79 15.27
CA VAL A 319 12.00 22.86 16.61
C VAL A 319 10.49 22.93 16.44
N ALA A 320 9.76 22.09 17.19
CA ALA A 320 8.31 22.11 17.21
C ALA A 320 7.78 22.05 18.63
N PHE A 321 6.78 22.88 18.93
CA PHE A 321 6.07 22.90 20.21
C PHE A 321 4.68 22.29 20.09
N SER A 322 4.06 22.43 18.93
CA SER A 322 2.74 21.89 18.61
C SER A 322 2.57 21.75 17.08
N LYS A 323 1.40 21.31 16.65
CA LYS A 323 1.04 21.17 15.24
C LYS A 323 1.15 22.48 14.43
N GLU A 324 1.03 23.63 15.07
CA GLU A 324 0.98 24.94 14.44
C GLU A 324 2.20 25.83 14.77
N LYS A 325 3.12 25.31 15.59
CA LYS A 325 4.31 26.04 16.06
C LYS A 325 5.55 25.23 15.69
N ILE A 326 6.01 25.38 14.46
CA ILE A 326 7.17 24.67 13.90
C ILE A 326 8.12 25.66 13.26
N ALA A 327 9.39 25.58 13.60
CA ALA A 327 10.43 26.41 13.01
C ALA A 327 11.69 25.60 12.69
N PHE A 328 12.39 25.97 11.64
CA PHE A 328 13.75 25.57 11.39
C PHE A 328 14.68 26.77 11.68
N CYS A 329 15.50 26.65 12.71
CA CYS A 329 16.49 27.62 13.10
C CYS A 329 17.77 27.36 12.31
N LYS A 330 18.12 28.25 11.38
CA LYS A 330 19.33 28.16 10.56
C LYS A 330 20.47 28.87 11.22
N VAL A 331 21.57 28.19 11.46
CA VAL A 331 22.76 28.81 12.04
C VAL A 331 23.43 29.75 11.01
N GLY A 332 23.73 30.99 11.41
CA GLY A 332 24.33 32.01 10.59
C GLY A 332 24.89 33.17 11.42
N ASP A 333 25.16 34.29 10.76
CA ASP A 333 25.76 35.46 11.41
C ASP A 333 24.84 36.12 12.45
N ASP A 334 23.51 36.11 12.21
CA ASP A 334 22.51 36.74 13.09
C ASP A 334 21.83 35.77 14.06
N LEU A 335 22.11 34.47 13.95
CA LEU A 335 21.61 33.39 14.83
C LEU A 335 22.69 32.33 15.02
N SER A 336 23.40 32.41 16.15
CA SER A 336 24.47 31.47 16.45
C SER A 336 23.95 30.14 17.01
N GLU A 337 24.77 29.10 16.94
CA GLU A 337 24.53 27.82 17.61
C GLU A 337 24.24 28.01 19.10
N TYR A 338 25.01 28.87 19.77
CA TYR A 338 24.81 29.18 21.19
C TYR A 338 23.45 29.82 21.45
N ASP A 339 22.97 30.72 20.59
CA ASP A 339 21.64 31.33 20.75
C ASP A 339 20.51 30.29 20.69
N ILE A 340 20.64 29.30 19.82
CA ILE A 340 19.65 28.22 19.69
C ILE A 340 19.72 27.30 20.92
N THR A 341 20.89 26.79 21.22
CA THR A 341 21.08 25.75 22.26
C THR A 341 20.83 26.30 23.67
N SER A 342 21.22 27.57 23.96
CA SER A 342 20.98 28.18 25.25
C SER A 342 19.49 28.39 25.57
N GLU A 343 18.66 28.72 24.58
CA GLU A 343 17.23 28.87 24.78
C GLU A 343 16.54 27.48 24.90
N ILE A 344 16.98 26.47 24.15
CA ILE A 344 16.52 25.09 24.37
C ILE A 344 16.85 24.68 25.81
N SER A 345 18.09 24.88 26.29
CA SER A 345 18.49 24.63 27.67
C SER A 345 17.61 25.33 28.71
N ASN A 346 17.22 26.60 28.44
CA ASN A 346 16.30 27.32 29.31
C ASN A 346 14.91 26.66 29.35
N LEU A 347 14.40 26.20 28.21
CA LEU A 347 13.11 25.49 28.11
C LEU A 347 13.14 24.16 28.87
N LEU A 348 14.24 23.42 28.83
CA LEU A 348 14.40 22.12 29.48
C LEU A 348 14.35 22.16 31.02
N LYS A 349 14.39 23.34 31.63
CA LYS A 349 14.14 23.53 33.08
C LYS A 349 12.71 23.24 33.46
N THR A 350 11.76 23.34 32.52
CA THR A 350 10.32 23.22 32.78
C THR A 350 9.54 22.40 31.76
N HIS A 351 10.15 22.02 30.65
CA HIS A 351 9.54 21.31 29.53
C HIS A 351 10.29 20.01 29.25
N ILE A 352 9.62 19.08 28.57
CA ILE A 352 10.19 17.80 28.14
C ILE A 352 10.76 17.96 26.75
N LEU A 353 12.00 17.56 26.57
CA LEU A 353 12.65 17.39 25.28
C LEU A 353 12.14 16.13 24.60
N VAL A 354 11.81 16.21 23.32
CA VAL A 354 11.39 15.06 22.50
C VAL A 354 12.25 15.02 21.24
N ALA A 355 12.86 13.89 20.97
CA ALA A 355 13.64 13.69 19.75
C ALA A 355 13.56 12.23 19.27
N ASN A 356 13.80 12.01 18.00
CA ASN A 356 14.12 10.68 17.47
C ASN A 356 15.63 10.56 17.42
N ASP A 357 16.17 9.41 17.86
CA ASP A 357 17.61 9.17 17.94
C ASP A 357 18.34 10.28 18.73
N LEU A 358 17.84 10.51 19.96
CA LEU A 358 18.31 11.58 20.84
C LEU A 358 19.81 11.48 21.13
N LYS A 359 20.36 10.27 21.29
CA LYS A 359 21.76 10.04 21.61
C LYS A 359 22.70 10.79 20.65
N ASN A 360 22.40 10.75 19.36
CA ASN A 360 23.22 11.40 18.33
C ASN A 360 23.07 12.92 18.29
N GLN A 361 22.17 13.51 19.08
CA GLN A 361 21.91 14.95 19.12
C GLN A 361 22.34 15.60 20.46
N LEU A 362 22.80 14.80 21.44
CA LEU A 362 23.13 15.29 22.79
C LEU A 362 24.27 16.31 22.80
N ASP A 363 25.16 16.31 21.83
CA ASP A 363 26.23 17.35 21.71
C ASP A 363 25.68 18.78 21.63
N PHE A 364 24.45 18.93 21.11
CA PHE A 364 23.76 20.22 20.96
C PHE A 364 22.70 20.46 22.01
N LEU A 365 22.59 19.60 23.02
CA LEU A 365 21.54 19.61 24.02
C LEU A 365 22.13 19.42 25.44
N PRO A 366 23.01 20.35 25.89
CA PRO A 366 23.85 20.14 27.07
C PRO A 366 23.08 19.93 28.39
N ASP A 367 21.84 20.48 28.49
CA ASP A 367 20.99 20.32 29.67
C ASP A 367 19.93 19.22 29.54
N ALA A 368 20.02 18.41 28.48
CA ALA A 368 19.21 17.20 28.36
C ALA A 368 19.65 16.18 29.41
N LYS A 369 18.68 15.57 30.08
CA LYS A 369 18.85 14.56 31.12
C LYS A 369 17.79 13.47 30.96
N PRO A 370 17.98 12.25 31.51
CA PRO A 370 16.97 11.20 31.42
C PRO A 370 15.56 11.63 31.87
N GLU A 371 15.50 12.45 32.93
CA GLU A 371 14.25 12.90 33.56
C GLU A 371 13.49 14.00 32.79
N ASN A 372 14.17 14.76 31.90
CA ASN A 372 13.56 15.81 31.10
C ASN A 372 13.57 15.51 29.59
N SER A 373 13.85 14.27 29.21
CA SER A 373 14.01 13.89 27.81
C SER A 373 13.19 12.64 27.43
N TYR A 374 12.82 12.55 26.18
CA TYR A 374 12.04 11.46 25.62
C TYR A 374 12.53 11.12 24.21
N ASP A 375 12.97 9.88 24.03
CA ASP A 375 13.38 9.36 22.72
C ASP A 375 12.22 8.58 22.09
N THR A 376 11.71 9.06 20.92
CA THR A 376 10.57 8.46 20.24
C THR A 376 10.94 7.13 19.55
N ASN A 377 12.18 6.98 19.11
CA ASN A 377 12.70 5.72 18.54
C ASN A 377 12.71 4.62 19.61
N LEU A 378 13.28 4.92 20.77
CA LEU A 378 13.40 3.99 21.88
C LEU A 378 12.00 3.59 22.42
N ALA A 379 11.07 4.55 22.53
CA ALA A 379 9.70 4.29 22.92
C ALA A 379 8.98 3.36 21.93
N ALA A 380 9.13 3.61 20.63
CA ALA A 380 8.54 2.79 19.59
C ALA A 380 9.16 1.36 19.56
N TYR A 381 10.47 1.25 19.78
CA TYR A 381 11.15 -0.04 19.90
C TYR A 381 10.58 -0.90 21.05
N LEU A 382 10.36 -0.32 22.20
CA LEU A 382 9.78 -1.05 23.35
C LEU A 382 8.35 -1.55 23.05
N LEU A 383 7.57 -0.77 22.33
CA LEU A 383 6.19 -1.14 21.95
C LEU A 383 6.12 -2.21 20.87
N SER A 384 7.12 -2.32 20.00
CA SER A 384 7.13 -3.23 18.85
C SER A 384 8.53 -3.81 18.55
N PRO A 385 9.14 -4.58 19.47
CA PRO A 385 10.55 -5.01 19.35
C PRO A 385 10.84 -5.94 18.15
N VAL A 386 9.83 -6.44 17.48
CA VAL A 386 9.96 -7.29 16.28
C VAL A 386 10.16 -6.46 15.01
N GLN A 387 9.81 -5.19 15.05
CA GLN A 387 9.98 -4.28 13.93
C GLN A 387 11.47 -3.95 13.72
N LYS A 388 11.90 -3.85 12.44
CA LYS A 388 13.33 -3.69 12.12
C LYS A 388 13.79 -2.24 12.03
N LYS A 389 12.88 -1.27 11.88
CA LYS A 389 13.14 0.14 11.74
C LYS A 389 12.17 0.96 12.58
N PHE A 390 12.67 2.06 13.13
CA PHE A 390 11.92 3.01 13.95
C PHE A 390 12.33 4.46 13.60
N GLY A 391 12.52 4.72 12.29
CA GLY A 391 12.78 6.06 11.78
C GLY A 391 11.59 7.00 11.93
N GLU A 392 11.80 8.27 11.56
CA GLU A 392 10.75 9.28 11.63
C GLU A 392 9.52 8.90 10.81
N GLU A 393 9.69 8.25 9.64
CA GLU A 393 8.58 7.83 8.78
C GLU A 393 7.69 6.76 9.42
N GLU A 394 8.27 5.77 10.10
CA GLU A 394 7.51 4.76 10.80
C GLU A 394 6.79 5.34 12.03
N ILE A 395 7.42 6.28 12.73
CA ILE A 395 6.82 6.98 13.87
C ILE A 395 5.70 7.90 13.40
N ALA A 396 5.90 8.61 12.28
CA ALA A 396 4.90 9.47 11.65
C ALA A 396 3.61 8.70 11.35
N GLU A 397 3.75 7.56 10.70
CA GLU A 397 2.64 6.69 10.31
C GLU A 397 1.93 6.07 11.52
N ASN A 398 2.71 5.50 12.47
CA ASN A 398 2.14 4.69 13.55
C ASN A 398 1.61 5.52 14.73
N TYR A 399 2.21 6.69 15.01
CA TYR A 399 1.96 7.42 16.25
C TYR A 399 1.63 8.90 16.06
N ALA A 400 1.96 9.53 14.92
CA ALA A 400 1.69 10.95 14.69
C ALA A 400 0.50 11.20 13.76
N SER A 401 0.00 10.19 13.03
CA SER A 401 -1.02 10.33 11.98
C SER A 401 -0.63 11.37 10.91
N VAL A 402 0.67 11.45 10.62
CA VAL A 402 1.26 12.27 9.58
C VAL A 402 1.91 11.33 8.58
N LEU A 403 1.74 11.61 7.30
CA LEU A 403 2.43 10.87 6.29
C LEU A 403 3.75 11.58 5.96
N MET A 404 4.82 10.87 6.15
CA MET A 404 6.17 11.35 5.89
C MET A 404 6.87 10.41 4.90
N HIS A 405 7.40 10.97 3.83
CA HIS A 405 8.16 10.18 2.87
C HIS A 405 9.54 9.81 3.44
N PRO A 406 10.07 8.63 3.11
CA PRO A 406 11.41 8.22 3.54
C PRO A 406 12.48 9.21 3.08
N TYR A 407 13.49 9.43 3.94
CA TYR A 407 14.64 10.27 3.63
C TYR A 407 15.30 9.95 2.28
N GLU A 408 15.45 8.65 2.00
CA GLU A 408 16.09 8.17 0.79
C GLU A 408 15.34 8.56 -0.51
N GLN A 409 14.06 8.85 -0.42
CA GLN A 409 13.27 9.29 -1.58
C GLN A 409 13.69 10.69 -2.07
N PHE A 410 14.06 11.59 -1.15
CA PHE A 410 14.47 12.98 -1.47
C PHE A 410 15.98 13.11 -1.69
N PHE A 411 16.75 12.42 -0.87
CA PHE A 411 18.17 12.64 -0.75
C PHE A 411 19.02 11.41 -1.06
N GLY A 412 18.39 10.28 -1.39
CA GLY A 412 19.10 9.01 -1.60
C GLY A 412 19.82 8.55 -0.33
N LYS A 413 21.08 8.18 -0.46
CA LYS A 413 21.95 7.78 0.66
C LYS A 413 22.90 8.88 1.11
N GLN A 414 22.66 10.13 0.75
CA GLN A 414 23.51 11.25 1.16
C GLN A 414 23.41 11.46 2.67
N PRO A 415 24.51 11.91 3.34
CA PRO A 415 24.45 12.37 4.72
C PRO A 415 23.54 13.60 4.87
N GLU A 416 22.91 13.77 6.06
CA GLU A 416 21.98 14.88 6.34
C GLU A 416 22.63 16.26 6.10
N GLU A 417 23.90 16.43 6.44
CA GLU A 417 24.66 17.65 6.18
C GLU A 417 24.80 17.95 4.69
N THR A 418 25.07 16.93 3.87
CA THR A 418 25.21 17.09 2.42
C THR A 418 23.86 17.44 1.81
N ALA A 419 22.81 16.77 2.21
CA ALA A 419 21.44 17.07 1.78
C ALA A 419 21.04 18.51 2.12
N PHE A 420 21.37 18.99 3.33
CA PHE A 420 21.09 20.36 3.76
C PHE A 420 21.88 21.39 2.95
N LEU A 421 23.15 21.14 2.63
CA LEU A 421 23.98 22.08 1.87
C LEU A 421 23.65 22.11 0.37
N GLU A 422 23.20 21.00 -0.21
CA GLU A 422 22.91 20.89 -1.65
C GLU A 422 21.46 21.19 -2.00
N LYS A 423 20.51 20.88 -1.08
CA LYS A 423 19.05 20.97 -1.29
C LYS A 423 18.37 21.61 -0.07
N GLU A 424 18.80 22.82 0.28
CA GLU A 424 18.44 23.50 1.53
C GLU A 424 16.91 23.53 1.75
N ASP A 425 16.13 24.01 0.78
CA ASP A 425 14.69 24.18 0.94
C ASP A 425 13.96 22.83 1.20
N GLU A 426 14.38 21.79 0.50
CA GLU A 426 13.81 20.43 0.67
C GLU A 426 14.23 19.83 2.01
N ALA A 427 15.48 20.04 2.41
CA ALA A 427 16.04 19.56 3.67
C ALA A 427 15.40 20.28 4.87
N VAL A 428 15.27 21.59 4.84
CA VAL A 428 14.56 22.38 5.86
C VAL A 428 13.14 21.87 6.05
N ARG A 429 12.43 21.61 4.96
CA ARG A 429 11.08 21.05 4.99
C ARG A 429 11.08 19.67 5.64
N TYR A 430 11.95 18.78 5.20
CA TYR A 430 12.05 17.41 5.73
C TYR A 430 12.33 17.41 7.23
N PHE A 431 13.33 18.17 7.69
CA PHE A 431 13.70 18.22 9.11
C PHE A 431 12.62 18.90 9.97
N SER A 432 11.87 19.87 9.41
CA SER A 432 10.69 20.42 10.08
C SER A 432 9.60 19.38 10.29
N TYR A 433 9.41 18.48 9.33
CA TYR A 433 8.53 17.31 9.51
C TYR A 433 9.03 16.36 10.60
N CYS A 434 10.34 16.11 10.71
CA CYS A 434 10.90 15.29 11.78
C CYS A 434 10.52 15.86 13.18
N ALA A 435 10.71 17.15 13.40
CA ALA A 435 10.30 17.79 14.66
C ALA A 435 8.79 17.74 14.90
N LEU A 436 7.99 17.99 13.84
CA LEU A 436 6.52 17.87 13.90
C LEU A 436 6.07 16.46 14.26
N VAL A 437 6.65 15.44 13.65
CA VAL A 437 6.35 14.02 13.93
C VAL A 437 6.65 13.71 15.40
N ASN A 438 7.80 14.13 15.90
CA ASN A 438 8.18 13.88 17.29
C ASN A 438 7.21 14.51 18.29
N VAL A 439 6.78 15.77 18.06
CA VAL A 439 5.83 16.44 18.97
C VAL A 439 4.44 15.79 18.94
N LEU A 440 3.99 15.31 17.79
CA LEU A 440 2.67 14.66 17.64
C LEU A 440 2.68 13.20 18.12
N ALA A 441 3.77 12.48 17.95
CA ALA A 441 3.92 11.08 18.39
C ALA A 441 4.04 10.94 19.91
N TYR A 442 4.68 11.90 20.58
CA TYR A 442 4.98 11.87 22.02
C TYR A 442 3.77 11.49 22.90
N PRO A 443 2.60 12.17 22.82
CA PRO A 443 1.45 11.83 23.66
C PRO A 443 0.91 10.43 23.40
N ASN A 444 0.92 9.96 22.15
CA ASN A 444 0.44 8.65 21.77
C ASN A 444 1.38 7.54 22.22
N LEU A 445 2.68 7.70 22.02
CA LEU A 445 3.72 6.78 22.50
C LEU A 445 3.68 6.66 24.01
N SER A 446 3.60 7.79 24.76
CA SER A 446 3.50 7.80 26.21
C SER A 446 2.25 7.08 26.71
N LYS A 447 1.11 7.27 26.04
CA LYS A 447 -0.14 6.57 26.36
C LYS A 447 -0.03 5.06 26.17
N GLU A 448 0.56 4.61 25.04
CA GLU A 448 0.73 3.19 24.75
C GLU A 448 1.75 2.52 25.69
N LEU A 449 2.86 3.19 26.04
CA LEU A 449 3.80 2.69 27.05
C LEU A 449 3.13 2.45 28.40
N LYS A 450 2.26 3.39 28.83
CA LYS A 450 1.46 3.23 30.05
C LYS A 450 0.51 2.04 29.97
N LYS A 451 -0.23 1.93 28.87
CA LYS A 451 -1.20 0.86 28.63
C LYS A 451 -0.52 -0.53 28.62
N GLN A 452 0.66 -0.64 28.04
CA GLN A 452 1.43 -1.88 27.97
C GLN A 452 2.31 -2.12 29.22
N LYS A 453 2.26 -1.23 30.24
CA LYS A 453 3.05 -1.29 31.47
C LYS A 453 4.57 -1.23 31.23
N MET A 454 5.00 -0.60 30.16
CA MET A 454 6.40 -0.42 29.78
C MET A 454 6.99 0.93 30.24
N GLN A 455 6.18 1.83 30.81
CA GLN A 455 6.65 3.17 31.21
C GLN A 455 7.83 3.13 32.19
N SER A 456 7.75 2.27 33.21
CA SER A 456 8.84 2.16 34.21
C SER A 456 10.14 1.64 33.59
N LEU A 457 10.05 0.70 32.65
CA LEU A 457 11.21 0.23 31.89
C LEU A 457 11.82 1.37 31.09
N PHE A 458 10.99 2.13 30.36
CA PHE A 458 11.45 3.25 29.56
C PHE A 458 12.13 4.34 30.41
N GLU A 459 11.46 4.82 31.45
CA GLU A 459 11.94 5.97 32.25
C GLU A 459 13.11 5.63 33.19
N GLN A 460 13.13 4.42 33.78
CA GLN A 460 14.10 4.08 34.82
C GLN A 460 15.29 3.26 34.32
N ILE A 461 15.19 2.66 33.15
CA ILE A 461 16.26 1.81 32.61
C ILE A 461 16.72 2.32 31.24
N GLU A 462 15.85 2.37 30.27
CA GLU A 462 16.25 2.62 28.87
C GLU A 462 16.71 4.07 28.64
N MET A 463 15.97 5.06 29.12
CA MET A 463 16.39 6.46 29.00
C MET A 463 17.71 6.73 29.74
N PRO A 464 17.92 6.33 31.02
CA PRO A 464 19.23 6.44 31.67
C PRO A 464 20.35 5.72 30.94
N LEU A 465 20.06 4.53 30.38
CA LEU A 465 21.07 3.75 29.62
C LEU A 465 21.51 4.49 28.36
N LEU A 466 20.59 5.17 27.67
CA LEU A 466 20.91 5.99 26.47
C LEU A 466 21.98 7.04 26.80
N PHE A 467 21.82 7.77 27.90
CA PHE A 467 22.81 8.77 28.35
C PHE A 467 24.12 8.13 28.80
N THR A 468 24.07 7.01 29.48
CA THR A 468 25.28 6.26 29.86
C THR A 468 26.06 5.81 28.63
N LEU A 469 25.39 5.31 27.60
CA LEU A 469 26.03 4.93 26.33
C LEU A 469 26.65 6.12 25.61
N TYR A 470 25.98 7.27 25.63
CA TYR A 470 26.54 8.52 25.09
C TYR A 470 27.83 8.92 25.82
N ASP A 471 27.84 8.92 27.17
CA ASP A 471 29.03 9.24 27.98
C ASP A 471 30.17 8.25 27.72
N MET A 472 29.88 6.95 27.59
CA MET A 472 30.86 5.94 27.24
C MET A 472 31.49 6.17 25.86
N GLU A 473 30.71 6.54 24.88
CA GLU A 473 31.21 6.87 23.53
C GLU A 473 32.08 8.12 23.53
N LYS A 474 31.76 9.11 24.34
CA LYS A 474 32.58 10.35 24.50
C LYS A 474 33.91 10.09 25.16
N VAL A 475 33.94 9.27 26.20
CA VAL A 475 35.20 8.90 26.90
C VAL A 475 36.05 7.96 26.06
N GLY A 476 35.42 7.17 25.21
CA GLY A 476 36.04 6.10 24.46
C GLY A 476 36.22 4.84 25.33
N ILE A 477 36.11 3.67 24.74
CA ILE A 477 36.39 2.39 25.37
C ILE A 477 37.78 1.96 24.87
N LEU A 478 38.73 1.77 25.80
CA LEU A 478 40.06 1.22 25.53
C LEU A 478 40.00 -0.28 25.28
#